data_8058e34c221b531062e4edef3c0008c2
#
_entry.id   8058e34c221b531062e4edef3c0008c2
#
_cell.length_a   1.000
_cell.length_b   1.000
_cell.length_c   1.000
_cell.angle_alpha   90.00
_cell.angle_beta   90.00
_cell.angle_gamma   90.00
#
_symmetry.space_group_name_H-M   'P 1'
#
loop_
_entity.id
_entity.type
_entity.pdbx_description
1 polymer ?
#
loop_
_entity_poly.entity_id
_entity_poly.type
_entity_poly.pdbx_seq_one_letter_code
_entity_poly.pdbx_strand_id
1 'polypeptide(L)'
;MAENRINRELETREKTVQKKAWQRPETLPSPTPEPGYTYRWIRTSTQGQVDATNVSSKLREGWEPVKAVDHPEITLVTIENEKFKDNVVIGGLILCKAPEELIAERKAYYESQTEGQMQSVDNNLMRENDPRMPLFHERKTKVTFGSGG
;
A
#
# COMPACT_ATOMS: atom_id res chain seq x y z
N MET A 1 -9.43 63.35 8.46
CA MET A 1 -8.72 62.69 7.31
C MET A 1 -7.89 61.51 7.79
N ALA A 2 -8.53 60.47 8.28
CA ALA A 2 -7.86 59.30 8.81
C ALA A 2 -8.52 57.93 8.44
N GLU A 3 -9.42 57.92 7.46
CA GLU A 3 -10.21 56.69 7.15
C GLU A 3 -9.71 55.87 5.95
N ASN A 4 -8.70 56.32 5.25
CA ASN A 4 -8.27 55.63 4.00
C ASN A 4 -7.05 54.69 4.15
N ARG A 5 -6.55 54.43 5.37
CA ARG A 5 -5.38 53.56 5.56
C ARG A 5 -5.71 52.10 5.85
N ILE A 6 -6.93 51.81 6.32
CA ILE A 6 -7.31 50.47 6.77
C ILE A 6 -7.69 49.55 5.60
N ASN A 7 -8.26 50.08 4.52
CA ASN A 7 -8.71 49.27 3.38
C ASN A 7 -7.59 48.74 2.48
N ARG A 8 -6.40 49.34 2.54
CA ARG A 8 -5.28 48.94 1.67
C ARG A 8 -4.54 47.71 2.16
N GLU A 9 -4.57 47.41 3.45
CA GLU A 9 -3.93 46.22 4.01
C GLU A 9 -4.80 44.97 3.92
N LEU A 10 -6.12 45.09 3.83
CA LEU A 10 -7.05 43.98 3.68
C LEU A 10 -7.09 43.43 2.26
N GLU A 11 -7.02 44.29 1.24
CA GLU A 11 -7.00 43.86 -0.18
C GLU A 11 -5.71 43.14 -0.59
N THR A 12 -4.60 43.40 0.11
CA THR A 12 -3.31 42.77 -0.20
C THR A 12 -3.21 41.33 0.38
N ARG A 13 -4.02 41.01 1.39
CA ARG A 13 -4.00 39.67 2.02
C ARG A 13 -4.80 38.60 1.27
N GLU A 14 -5.79 39.01 0.47
CA GLU A 14 -6.65 38.05 -0.24
C GLU A 14 -6.01 37.46 -1.53
N LYS A 15 -4.90 38.02 -2.00
CA LYS A 15 -4.26 37.61 -3.28
C LYS A 15 -2.95 36.85 -3.19
N THR A 16 -2.52 36.45 -1.99
CA THR A 16 -1.37 35.58 -1.89
C THR A 16 -1.83 34.12 -2.08
N VAL A 17 -2.15 33.77 -3.30
CA VAL A 17 -2.23 32.35 -3.69
C VAL A 17 -0.83 31.79 -3.44
N GLN A 18 -0.67 31.08 -2.35
CA GLN A 18 0.56 30.34 -2.07
C GLN A 18 0.80 29.40 -3.27
N LYS A 19 1.78 29.72 -4.10
CA LYS A 19 2.21 28.86 -5.19
C LYS A 19 2.63 27.55 -4.54
N LYS A 20 1.84 26.50 -4.75
CA LYS A 20 2.17 25.15 -4.30
C LYS A 20 3.56 24.81 -4.86
N ALA A 21 4.53 24.54 -3.99
CA ALA A 21 5.87 24.19 -4.43
C ALA A 21 5.78 22.98 -5.36
N TRP A 22 6.57 23.00 -6.45
CA TRP A 22 6.63 21.85 -7.34
C TRP A 22 7.08 20.61 -6.58
N GLN A 23 6.31 19.53 -6.69
CA GLN A 23 6.64 18.22 -6.14
C GLN A 23 6.80 17.23 -7.29
N ARG A 24 7.76 16.35 -7.18
CA ARG A 24 7.95 15.27 -8.15
C ARG A 24 6.68 14.41 -8.21
N PRO A 25 6.10 14.18 -9.40
CA PRO A 25 4.96 13.28 -9.52
C PRO A 25 5.31 11.86 -9.10
N GLU A 26 4.38 11.20 -8.43
CA GLU A 26 4.52 9.81 -8.04
C GLU A 26 4.59 8.91 -9.28
N THR A 27 5.46 7.90 -9.25
CA THR A 27 5.58 6.93 -10.34
C THR A 27 4.35 6.03 -10.45
N LEU A 28 3.78 5.67 -9.30
CA LEU A 28 2.52 4.94 -9.18
C LEU A 28 1.54 5.82 -8.40
N PRO A 29 0.56 6.43 -9.07
CA PRO A 29 -0.41 7.26 -8.39
C PRO A 29 -1.27 6.43 -7.45
N SER A 30 -1.56 6.99 -6.28
CA SER A 30 -2.51 6.41 -5.33
C SER A 30 -3.93 6.77 -5.75
N PRO A 31 -4.83 5.80 -5.93
CA PRO A 31 -6.24 6.09 -6.22
C PRO A 31 -6.92 6.76 -5.02
N THR A 32 -7.98 7.50 -5.30
CA THR A 32 -8.87 7.96 -4.24
C THR A 32 -9.52 6.75 -3.57
N PRO A 33 -9.29 6.50 -2.26
CA PRO A 33 -9.78 5.27 -1.63
C PRO A 33 -11.30 5.25 -1.54
N GLU A 34 -11.90 4.16 -2.00
CA GLU A 34 -13.31 3.86 -1.71
C GLU A 34 -13.42 3.33 -0.27
N PRO A 35 -14.46 3.75 0.50
CA PRO A 35 -14.67 3.24 1.85
C PRO A 35 -14.82 1.71 1.87
N GLY A 36 -14.07 1.03 2.73
CA GLY A 36 -14.14 -0.44 2.88
C GLY A 36 -13.33 -1.23 1.86
N TYR A 37 -12.54 -0.57 1.00
CA TYR A 37 -11.67 -1.22 0.03
C TYR A 37 -10.23 -0.82 0.19
N THR A 38 -9.34 -1.81 0.05
CA THR A 38 -7.89 -1.62 -0.01
C THR A 38 -7.39 -1.81 -1.44
N TYR A 39 -6.54 -0.92 -1.90
CA TYR A 39 -5.97 -0.94 -3.25
C TYR A 39 -4.54 -1.46 -3.24
N ARG A 40 -4.18 -2.20 -4.29
CA ARG A 40 -2.85 -2.75 -4.46
C ARG A 40 -2.47 -2.86 -5.93
N TRP A 41 -1.23 -2.52 -6.24
CA TRP A 41 -0.62 -2.78 -7.54
C TRP A 41 -0.13 -4.23 -7.62
N ILE A 42 -0.60 -4.97 -8.62
CA ILE A 42 -0.26 -6.38 -8.86
C ILE A 42 0.51 -6.48 -10.16
N ARG A 43 1.64 -7.16 -10.14
CA ARG A 43 2.49 -7.34 -11.31
C ARG A 43 1.82 -8.24 -12.33
N THR A 44 1.74 -7.75 -13.59
CA THR A 44 1.21 -8.47 -14.75
C THR A 44 2.32 -8.94 -15.69
N SER A 45 3.46 -8.24 -15.67
CA SER A 45 4.61 -8.58 -16.52
C SER A 45 5.92 -8.20 -15.85
N THR A 46 7.00 -8.91 -16.23
CA THR A 46 8.37 -8.64 -15.80
C THR A 46 9.26 -8.68 -17.03
N GLN A 47 10.01 -7.62 -17.27
CA GLN A 47 10.94 -7.51 -18.42
C GLN A 47 10.28 -7.87 -19.76
N GLY A 48 9.04 -7.45 -19.98
CA GLY A 48 8.28 -7.74 -21.19
C GLY A 48 7.65 -9.13 -21.25
N GLN A 49 7.91 -10.01 -20.27
CA GLN A 49 7.26 -11.31 -20.17
C GLN A 49 6.03 -11.27 -19.29
N VAL A 50 4.93 -11.86 -19.72
CA VAL A 50 3.66 -11.91 -18.99
C VAL A 50 3.77 -12.87 -17.81
N ASP A 51 3.45 -12.39 -16.60
CA ASP A 51 3.36 -13.17 -15.38
C ASP A 51 1.90 -13.56 -15.07
N ALA A 52 1.38 -14.49 -15.88
CA ALA A 52 -0.01 -14.94 -15.74
C ALA A 52 -0.25 -15.68 -14.41
N THR A 53 0.77 -16.36 -13.89
CA THR A 53 0.67 -17.11 -12.63
C THR A 53 0.42 -16.19 -11.44
N ASN A 54 1.14 -15.06 -11.36
CA ASN A 54 0.94 -14.08 -10.30
C ASN A 54 -0.46 -13.46 -10.35
N VAL A 55 -0.89 -13.02 -11.54
CA VAL A 55 -2.22 -12.41 -11.72
C VAL A 55 -3.32 -13.41 -11.36
N SER A 56 -3.24 -14.65 -11.88
CA SER A 56 -4.22 -15.70 -11.61
C SER A 56 -4.31 -16.06 -10.11
N SER A 57 -3.17 -16.10 -9.41
CA SER A 57 -3.13 -16.33 -7.98
C SER A 57 -3.84 -15.20 -7.21
N LYS A 58 -3.57 -13.96 -7.57
CA LYS A 58 -4.17 -12.80 -6.88
C LYS A 58 -5.67 -12.67 -7.14
N LEU A 59 -6.14 -12.95 -8.36
CA LEU A 59 -7.56 -12.99 -8.65
C LEU A 59 -8.29 -14.08 -7.84
N ARG A 60 -7.66 -15.25 -7.67
CA ARG A 60 -8.21 -16.32 -6.82
C ARG A 60 -8.20 -16.00 -5.32
N GLU A 61 -7.28 -15.14 -4.88
CA GLU A 61 -7.26 -14.61 -3.51
C GLU A 61 -8.40 -13.57 -3.25
N GLY A 62 -9.17 -13.18 -4.27
CA GLY A 62 -10.26 -12.23 -4.14
C GLY A 62 -9.91 -10.77 -4.51
N TRP A 63 -8.78 -10.55 -5.18
CA TRP A 63 -8.44 -9.24 -5.73
C TRP A 63 -9.20 -9.00 -7.03
N GLU A 64 -9.84 -7.85 -7.17
CA GLU A 64 -10.59 -7.44 -8.36
C GLU A 64 -9.85 -6.34 -9.11
N PRO A 65 -9.66 -6.45 -10.44
CA PRO A 65 -9.08 -5.38 -11.23
C PRO A 65 -9.96 -4.13 -11.24
N VAL A 66 -9.35 -2.98 -11.03
CA VAL A 66 -10.04 -1.68 -11.03
C VAL A 66 -10.20 -1.19 -12.46
N LYS A 67 -11.43 -0.76 -12.80
CA LYS A 67 -11.71 -0.19 -14.11
C LYS A 67 -11.21 1.25 -14.22
N ALA A 68 -10.66 1.59 -15.37
CA ALA A 68 -10.15 2.94 -15.64
C ALA A 68 -11.27 4.01 -15.58
N VAL A 69 -12.51 3.62 -15.86
CA VAL A 69 -13.68 4.52 -15.81
C VAL A 69 -14.00 4.97 -14.39
N ASP A 70 -13.74 4.13 -13.38
CA ASP A 70 -14.02 4.42 -11.97
C ASP A 70 -13.01 5.43 -11.38
N HIS A 71 -11.82 5.54 -11.98
CA HIS A 71 -10.73 6.41 -11.51
C HIS A 71 -10.18 7.27 -12.66
N PRO A 72 -10.92 8.29 -13.11
CA PRO A 72 -10.49 9.15 -14.22
C PRO A 72 -9.21 9.93 -13.90
N GLU A 73 -8.90 10.17 -12.62
CA GLU A 73 -7.67 10.81 -12.17
C GLU A 73 -6.41 10.02 -12.54
N ILE A 74 -6.49 8.71 -12.73
CA ILE A 74 -5.37 7.83 -13.05
C ILE A 74 -5.35 7.49 -14.55
N THR A 75 -6.46 7.65 -15.25
CA THR A 75 -6.63 7.25 -16.66
C THR A 75 -5.61 7.91 -17.61
N LEU A 76 -5.15 9.11 -17.30
CA LEU A 76 -4.15 9.84 -18.10
C LEU A 76 -2.78 9.13 -18.17
N VAL A 77 -2.50 8.20 -17.26
CA VAL A 77 -1.22 7.49 -17.15
C VAL A 77 -1.34 6.03 -17.62
N THR A 78 -2.56 5.59 -17.91
CA THR A 78 -2.82 4.21 -18.32
C THR A 78 -2.34 3.98 -19.74
N ILE A 79 -1.37 3.08 -19.92
CA ILE A 79 -0.95 2.59 -21.23
C ILE A 79 -1.85 1.41 -21.57
N GLU A 80 -2.53 1.49 -22.72
CA GLU A 80 -3.40 0.43 -23.23
C GLU A 80 -2.62 -0.89 -23.34
N ASN A 81 -3.08 -1.89 -22.61
CA ASN A 81 -2.59 -3.24 -22.73
C ASN A 81 -3.71 -4.10 -23.33
N GLU A 82 -3.46 -4.83 -24.39
CA GLU A 82 -4.49 -5.60 -25.13
C GLU A 82 -5.32 -6.54 -24.24
N LYS A 83 -4.72 -7.06 -23.17
CA LYS A 83 -5.36 -7.97 -22.22
C LYS A 83 -6.24 -7.28 -21.17
N PHE A 84 -5.97 -6.01 -20.84
CA PHE A 84 -6.62 -5.29 -19.75
C PHE A 84 -7.03 -3.89 -20.19
N LYS A 85 -7.68 -3.79 -21.36
CA LYS A 85 -8.04 -2.49 -22.00
C LYS A 85 -8.86 -1.57 -21.11
N ASP A 86 -9.73 -2.16 -20.26
CA ASP A 86 -10.66 -1.40 -19.43
C ASP A 86 -10.13 -1.15 -18.02
N ASN A 87 -8.94 -1.66 -17.69
CA ASN A 87 -8.38 -1.60 -16.35
C ASN A 87 -7.20 -0.64 -16.27
N VAL A 88 -6.91 -0.16 -15.06
CA VAL A 88 -5.77 0.72 -14.81
C VAL A 88 -4.47 -0.09 -14.81
N VAL A 89 -3.63 0.08 -15.84
CA VAL A 89 -2.35 -0.61 -15.99
C VAL A 89 -1.23 0.39 -16.21
N ILE A 90 -0.18 0.34 -15.41
CA ILE A 90 0.99 1.21 -15.50
C ILE A 90 2.27 0.38 -15.39
N GLY A 91 3.14 0.45 -16.39
CA GLY A 91 4.47 -0.16 -16.34
C GLY A 91 4.49 -1.66 -16.01
N GLY A 92 3.48 -2.43 -16.47
CA GLY A 92 3.37 -3.85 -16.19
C GLY A 92 2.76 -4.18 -14.81
N LEU A 93 2.11 -3.21 -14.18
CA LEU A 93 1.36 -3.35 -12.94
C LEU A 93 -0.11 -3.04 -13.20
N ILE A 94 -1.02 -3.86 -12.70
CA ILE A 94 -2.47 -3.63 -12.71
C ILE A 94 -2.93 -3.19 -11.33
N LEU A 95 -3.79 -2.20 -11.29
CA LEU A 95 -4.42 -1.78 -10.04
C LEU A 95 -5.57 -2.75 -9.72
N CYS A 96 -5.55 -3.28 -8.51
CA CYS A 96 -6.62 -4.13 -7.99
C CYS A 96 -7.11 -3.61 -6.65
N LYS A 97 -8.36 -3.90 -6.34
CA LYS A 97 -9.00 -3.61 -5.05
C LYS A 97 -9.49 -4.89 -4.40
N ALA A 98 -9.56 -4.91 -3.09
CA ALA A 98 -10.18 -5.99 -2.32
C ALA A 98 -10.87 -5.42 -1.08
N PRO A 99 -11.94 -6.05 -0.57
CA PRO A 99 -12.58 -5.65 0.68
C PRO A 99 -11.58 -5.71 1.85
N GLU A 100 -11.66 -4.73 2.76
CA GLU A 100 -10.81 -4.69 3.95
C GLU A 100 -10.98 -5.92 4.85
N GLU A 101 -12.20 -6.48 4.90
CA GLU A 101 -12.50 -7.70 5.63
C GLU A 101 -11.64 -8.88 5.14
N LEU A 102 -11.56 -9.08 3.83
CA LEU A 102 -10.74 -10.13 3.22
C LEU A 102 -9.25 -9.93 3.52
N ILE A 103 -8.78 -8.68 3.55
CA ILE A 103 -7.40 -8.36 3.90
C ILE A 103 -7.13 -8.67 5.37
N ALA A 104 -8.08 -8.35 6.26
CA ALA A 104 -7.98 -8.64 7.69
C ALA A 104 -7.96 -10.17 7.95
N GLU A 105 -8.84 -10.94 7.30
CA GLU A 105 -8.84 -12.41 7.39
C GLU A 105 -7.55 -13.01 6.89
N ARG A 106 -7.05 -12.54 5.75
CA ARG A 106 -5.77 -12.97 5.20
C ARG A 106 -4.61 -12.68 6.15
N LYS A 107 -4.60 -11.51 6.75
CA LYS A 107 -3.59 -11.11 7.74
C LYS A 107 -3.64 -12.02 8.96
N ALA A 108 -4.82 -12.25 9.53
CA ALA A 108 -5.01 -13.14 10.67
C ALA A 108 -4.56 -14.58 10.38
N TYR A 109 -4.83 -15.08 9.18
CA TYR A 109 -4.38 -16.42 8.76
C TYR A 109 -2.85 -16.54 8.78
N TYR A 110 -2.14 -15.59 8.17
CA TYR A 110 -0.66 -15.62 8.13
C TYR A 110 -0.03 -15.36 9.50
N GLU A 111 -0.62 -14.50 10.31
CA GLU A 111 -0.19 -14.27 11.70
C GLU A 111 -0.30 -15.55 12.52
N SER A 112 -1.44 -16.25 12.46
CA SER A 112 -1.65 -17.52 13.13
C SER A 112 -0.66 -18.61 12.67
N GLN A 113 -0.39 -18.69 11.37
CA GLN A 113 0.58 -19.62 10.80
C GLN A 113 2.00 -19.34 11.32
N THR A 114 2.39 -18.04 11.31
CA THR A 114 3.70 -17.60 11.78
C THR A 114 3.87 -17.88 13.27
N GLU A 115 2.84 -17.60 14.07
CA GLU A 115 2.84 -17.87 15.51
C GLU A 115 2.97 -19.37 15.80
N GLY A 116 2.23 -20.22 15.09
CA GLY A 116 2.35 -21.67 15.20
C GLY A 116 3.74 -22.20 14.86
N GLN A 117 4.36 -21.66 13.81
CA GLN A 117 5.74 -22.02 13.44
C GLN A 117 6.74 -21.58 14.53
N MET A 118 6.61 -20.38 15.05
CA MET A 118 7.46 -19.85 16.10
C MET A 118 7.32 -20.68 17.38
N GLN A 119 6.10 -21.04 17.76
CA GLN A 119 5.84 -21.89 18.93
C GLN A 119 6.45 -23.29 18.75
N SER A 120 6.40 -23.84 17.54
CA SER A 120 7.03 -25.13 17.23
C SER A 120 8.54 -25.09 17.42
N VAL A 121 9.20 -24.02 16.98
CA VAL A 121 10.64 -23.81 17.14
C VAL A 121 10.99 -23.67 18.62
N ASP A 122 10.22 -22.88 19.38
CA ASP A 122 10.42 -22.68 20.82
C ASP A 122 10.27 -24.01 21.59
N ASN A 123 9.27 -24.81 21.23
CA ASN A 123 9.05 -26.13 21.83
C ASN A 123 10.20 -27.11 21.55
N ASN A 124 10.74 -27.10 20.33
CA ASN A 124 11.89 -27.93 19.98
C ASN A 124 13.14 -27.49 20.77
N LEU A 125 13.38 -26.20 20.85
CA LEU A 125 14.49 -25.64 21.63
C LEU A 125 14.39 -26.05 23.11
N MET A 126 13.18 -25.98 23.69
CA MET A 126 12.96 -26.38 25.08
C MET A 126 13.11 -27.88 25.33
N ARG A 127 12.86 -28.73 24.30
CA ARG A 127 13.12 -30.19 24.40
C ARG A 127 14.60 -30.51 24.47
N GLU A 128 15.44 -29.72 23.83
CA GLU A 128 16.91 -29.90 23.83
C GLU A 128 17.57 -29.28 25.07
N ASN A 129 16.79 -28.76 26.02
CA ASN A 129 17.31 -28.15 27.23
C ASN A 129 17.93 -29.20 28.16
N ASP A 130 19.27 -29.13 28.33
CA ASP A 130 20.02 -29.98 29.27
C ASP A 130 20.05 -29.30 30.66
N PRO A 131 19.71 -30.00 31.74
CA PRO A 131 19.80 -29.49 33.12
C PRO A 131 21.20 -28.96 33.49
N ARG A 132 22.26 -29.47 32.80
CA ARG A 132 23.66 -29.02 33.00
C ARG A 132 23.97 -27.70 32.33
N MET A 133 23.16 -27.31 31.30
CA MET A 133 23.36 -26.12 30.51
C MET A 133 22.01 -25.52 30.15
N PRO A 134 21.32 -24.89 31.08
CA PRO A 134 19.97 -24.40 30.90
C PRO A 134 19.92 -23.33 29.83
N LEU A 135 19.02 -23.50 28.86
CA LEU A 135 18.76 -22.52 27.82
C LEU A 135 17.83 -21.42 28.37
N PHE A 136 18.34 -20.20 28.39
CA PHE A 136 17.54 -19.03 28.70
C PHE A 136 16.95 -18.45 27.42
N HIS A 137 15.65 -18.62 27.23
CA HIS A 137 14.94 -18.06 26.09
C HIS A 137 14.36 -16.69 26.45
N GLU A 138 15.09 -15.64 26.12
CA GLU A 138 14.60 -14.27 26.24
C GLU A 138 14.51 -13.62 24.85
N ARG A 139 13.30 -13.36 24.36
CA ARG A 139 13.09 -12.64 23.11
C ARG A 139 13.37 -11.16 23.35
N LYS A 140 14.50 -10.67 22.84
CA LYS A 140 14.89 -9.25 22.87
C LYS A 140 14.72 -8.55 21.50
N THR A 141 13.96 -9.12 20.61
CA THR A 141 13.75 -8.49 19.29
C THR A 141 12.71 -7.36 19.42
N LYS A 142 13.18 -6.14 19.44
CA LYS A 142 12.34 -4.93 19.39
C LYS A 142 12.60 -4.21 18.08
N VAL A 143 11.67 -4.29 17.14
CA VAL A 143 11.72 -3.49 15.92
C VAL A 143 11.07 -2.15 16.21
N THR A 144 11.87 -1.10 16.32
CA THR A 144 11.41 0.27 16.38
C THR A 144 11.52 0.86 14.99
N PHE A 145 10.39 1.12 14.33
CA PHE A 145 10.38 1.99 13.16
C PHE A 145 10.56 3.41 13.68
N GLY A 146 11.70 4.01 13.35
CA GLY A 146 11.97 5.39 13.69
C GLY A 146 10.93 6.29 13.02
N SER A 147 10.11 6.95 13.82
CA SER A 147 9.39 8.13 13.39
C SER A 147 10.44 9.22 13.21
N GLY A 148 10.89 9.42 11.98
CA GLY A 148 11.71 10.57 11.63
C GLY A 148 10.87 11.82 11.82
N GLY A 149 11.25 12.65 12.79
CA GLY A 149 10.73 13.99 12.97
C GLY A 149 11.21 14.93 11.89
#